data_c6adc846324f01d587096185c55dfc68
#
_entry.id   c6adc846324f01d587096185c55dfc68
#
_cell.length_a   1.000
_cell.length_b   1.000
_cell.length_c   1.000
_cell.angle_alpha   90.00
_cell.angle_beta   90.00
_cell.angle_gamma   90.00
#
_symmetry.space_group_name_H-M   'P 1'
#
loop_
_entity.id
_entity.type
_entity.pdbx_description
1 polymer ?
#
loop_
_entity_poly.entity_id
_entity_poly.type
_entity_poly.pdbx_seq_one_letter_code
_entity_poly.pdbx_strand_id
1 'polypeptide(L)'
;MGPEVLHDVTFEINPGEFRYLVGPSGAGKTSLLRLMYLAMRPSRGLISMFGSDVMMARRKELVALRRKIGVVFQDYRLLNHLSALDNVALPLRVAGAKEAEIQTHVSELLAWVGLADHIHALPESLSGGQKQRVAIARAVIPRPRLLLADEPTGNLDEVLGQRLIRLFEELNKIGTTVVIATHNQNLVARNPHPVLALGSGEIHADDLAGRVG
;
A
#
# COMPACT_ATOMS: atom_id res chain seq x y z
N MET A 1 -7.80 -0.51 -28.33
CA MET A 1 -7.16 0.20 -27.19
C MET A 1 -8.27 0.79 -26.36
N GLY A 2 -8.24 0.62 -25.02
CA GLY A 2 -9.18 1.30 -24.13
C GLY A 2 -8.89 2.79 -24.05
N PRO A 3 -9.83 3.59 -23.45
CA PRO A 3 -9.58 5.02 -23.26
C PRO A 3 -8.34 5.26 -22.39
N GLU A 4 -7.59 6.30 -22.73
CA GLU A 4 -6.43 6.74 -21.93
C GLU A 4 -6.92 7.26 -20.58
N VAL A 5 -6.41 6.68 -19.49
CA VAL A 5 -6.84 6.99 -18.11
C VAL A 5 -5.88 7.96 -17.43
N LEU A 6 -4.60 7.90 -17.80
CA LEU A 6 -3.54 8.74 -17.26
C LEU A 6 -2.75 9.32 -18.44
N HIS A 7 -2.55 10.64 -18.43
CA HIS A 7 -1.77 11.35 -19.46
C HIS A 7 -0.94 12.44 -18.80
N ASP A 8 0.23 12.69 -19.37
CA ASP A 8 1.18 13.73 -18.90
C ASP A 8 1.52 13.69 -17.40
N VAL A 9 1.51 12.46 -16.82
CA VAL A 9 1.82 12.24 -15.41
C VAL A 9 3.32 12.27 -15.19
N THR A 10 3.81 13.31 -14.49
CA THR A 10 5.21 13.42 -14.08
C THR A 10 5.30 13.75 -12.59
N PHE A 11 5.97 12.93 -11.81
CA PHE A 11 6.22 13.16 -10.39
C PHE A 11 7.41 12.33 -9.92
N GLU A 12 7.93 12.72 -8.77
CA GLU A 12 8.97 11.99 -8.05
C GLU A 12 8.58 11.81 -6.58
N ILE A 13 8.92 10.65 -6.02
CA ILE A 13 8.78 10.33 -4.60
C ILE A 13 10.14 9.83 -4.12
N ASN A 14 10.73 10.58 -3.19
CA ASN A 14 12.02 10.23 -2.63
C ASN A 14 11.92 9.09 -1.60
N PRO A 15 12.98 8.30 -1.39
CA PRO A 15 13.01 7.29 -0.33
C PRO A 15 12.69 7.90 1.04
N GLY A 16 11.79 7.25 1.79
CA GLY A 16 11.37 7.70 3.11
C GLY A 16 10.31 8.81 3.11
N GLU A 17 9.80 9.24 1.95
CA GLU A 17 8.66 10.15 1.93
C GLU A 17 7.34 9.47 2.29
N PHE A 18 6.46 10.23 2.93
CA PHE A 18 5.05 9.89 3.10
C PHE A 18 4.22 10.82 2.21
N ARG A 19 3.35 10.27 1.35
CA ARG A 19 2.50 11.06 0.46
C ARG A 19 1.07 10.54 0.41
N TYR A 20 0.13 11.45 0.32
CA TYR A 20 -1.23 11.11 -0.10
C TYR A 20 -1.38 11.25 -1.61
N LEU A 21 -2.10 10.32 -2.22
CA LEU A 21 -2.60 10.41 -3.58
C LEU A 21 -4.10 10.69 -3.51
N VAL A 22 -4.50 11.93 -3.74
CA VAL A 22 -5.91 12.34 -3.66
C VAL A 22 -6.49 12.60 -5.03
N GLY A 23 -7.80 12.54 -5.13
CA GLY A 23 -8.55 12.83 -6.35
C GLY A 23 -9.95 12.21 -6.31
N PRO A 24 -10.86 12.68 -7.14
CA PRO A 24 -12.23 12.16 -7.21
C PRO A 24 -12.26 10.67 -7.56
N SER A 25 -13.40 10.03 -7.34
CA SER A 25 -13.61 8.66 -7.83
C SER A 25 -13.47 8.64 -9.35
N GLY A 26 -12.80 7.62 -9.88
CA GLY A 26 -12.53 7.52 -11.32
C GLY A 26 -11.35 8.35 -11.85
N ALA A 27 -10.69 9.18 -11.05
CA ALA A 27 -9.54 10.00 -11.49
C ALA A 27 -8.31 9.20 -11.96
N GLY A 28 -8.29 7.89 -11.75
CA GLY A 28 -7.15 7.04 -12.15
C GLY A 28 -6.21 6.64 -11.01
N LYS A 29 -6.53 6.95 -9.74
CA LYS A 29 -5.69 6.60 -8.57
C LYS A 29 -5.28 5.13 -8.55
N THR A 30 -6.24 4.22 -8.68
CA THR A 30 -5.96 2.77 -8.73
C THR A 30 -5.12 2.39 -9.95
N SER A 31 -5.29 3.04 -11.09
CA SER A 31 -4.47 2.81 -12.30
C SER A 31 -3.03 3.25 -12.06
N LEU A 32 -2.83 4.41 -11.43
CA LEU A 32 -1.50 4.89 -11.05
C LEU A 32 -0.84 3.94 -10.03
N LEU A 33 -1.56 3.51 -8.99
CA LEU A 33 -1.05 2.51 -8.05
C LEU A 33 -0.66 1.20 -8.77
N ARG A 34 -1.45 0.74 -9.78
CA ARG A 34 -1.11 -0.47 -10.57
C ARG A 34 0.20 -0.33 -11.34
N LEU A 35 0.51 0.85 -11.84
CA LEU A 35 1.81 1.15 -12.43
C LEU A 35 2.91 1.14 -11.35
N MET A 36 2.66 1.76 -10.20
CA MET A 36 3.62 1.84 -9.10
C MET A 36 3.95 0.47 -8.49
N TYR A 37 2.98 -0.46 -8.33
CA TYR A 37 3.31 -1.82 -7.88
C TYR A 37 3.62 -2.80 -9.03
N LEU A 38 3.87 -2.26 -10.23
CA LEU A 38 4.35 -3.01 -11.39
C LEU A 38 3.39 -4.12 -11.88
N ALA A 39 2.08 -3.99 -11.62
CA ALA A 39 1.06 -4.88 -12.19
C ALA A 39 0.79 -4.57 -13.66
N MET A 40 1.07 -3.36 -14.09
CA MET A 40 0.94 -2.88 -15.46
C MET A 40 2.25 -2.22 -15.90
N ARG A 41 2.46 -2.14 -17.21
CA ARG A 41 3.45 -1.25 -17.81
C ARG A 41 2.73 -0.05 -18.42
N PRO A 42 3.31 1.15 -18.40
CA PRO A 42 2.72 2.29 -19.09
C PRO A 42 2.73 2.02 -20.59
N SER A 43 1.75 2.56 -21.30
CA SER A 43 1.69 2.53 -22.77
C SER A 43 2.74 3.46 -23.39
N ARG A 44 3.07 4.56 -22.69
CA ARG A 44 4.09 5.55 -23.03
C ARG A 44 4.75 6.08 -21.76
N GLY A 45 5.91 6.70 -21.91
CA GLY A 45 6.66 7.30 -20.79
C GLY A 45 7.61 6.31 -20.11
N LEU A 46 8.18 6.73 -19.00
CA LEU A 46 9.22 6.02 -18.26
C LEU A 46 8.81 5.88 -16.80
N ILE A 47 9.16 4.76 -16.18
CA ILE A 47 9.05 4.56 -14.76
C ILE A 47 10.41 4.10 -14.24
N SER A 48 10.97 4.85 -13.30
CA SER A 48 12.16 4.45 -12.54
C SER A 48 11.76 4.08 -11.11
N MET A 49 12.19 2.93 -10.63
CA MET A 49 11.93 2.48 -9.26
C MET A 49 13.19 1.90 -8.62
N PHE A 50 13.50 2.39 -7.44
CA PHE A 50 14.68 1.95 -6.68
C PHE A 50 15.99 2.00 -7.48
N GLY A 51 16.11 3.00 -8.39
CA GLY A 51 17.24 3.19 -9.29
C GLY A 51 17.24 2.29 -10.54
N SER A 52 16.15 1.57 -10.82
CA SER A 52 16.02 0.71 -11.99
C SER A 52 14.97 1.22 -12.96
N ASP A 53 15.29 1.24 -14.26
CA ASP A 53 14.32 1.50 -15.33
C ASP A 53 13.39 0.28 -15.46
N VAL A 54 12.10 0.47 -15.16
CA VAL A 54 11.08 -0.58 -15.20
C VAL A 54 10.81 -1.06 -16.62
N MET A 55 10.99 -0.17 -17.63
CA MET A 55 10.71 -0.52 -19.02
C MET A 55 11.76 -1.47 -19.59
N MET A 56 13.01 -1.30 -19.17
CA MET A 56 14.13 -2.14 -19.57
C MET A 56 14.33 -3.38 -18.71
N ALA A 57 13.66 -3.42 -17.52
CA ALA A 57 13.82 -4.49 -16.55
C ALA A 57 13.35 -5.85 -17.09
N ARG A 58 14.18 -6.89 -16.95
CA ARG A 58 13.84 -8.27 -17.27
C ARG A 58 12.86 -8.84 -16.24
N ARG A 59 12.19 -9.94 -16.59
CA ARG A 59 11.20 -10.58 -15.71
C ARG A 59 11.73 -10.87 -14.29
N LYS A 60 12.96 -11.33 -14.14
CA LYS A 60 13.57 -11.61 -12.83
C LYS A 60 13.77 -10.34 -12.01
N GLU A 61 14.19 -9.24 -12.65
CA GLU A 61 14.39 -7.94 -12.02
C GLU A 61 13.04 -7.34 -11.56
N LEU A 62 11.99 -7.43 -12.39
CA LEU A 62 10.64 -7.01 -12.00
C LEU A 62 10.11 -7.79 -10.78
N VAL A 63 10.39 -9.10 -10.69
CA VAL A 63 10.02 -9.89 -9.49
C VAL A 63 10.78 -9.39 -8.26
N ALA A 64 12.08 -9.09 -8.40
CA ALA A 64 12.88 -8.55 -7.30
C ALA A 64 12.41 -7.14 -6.87
N LEU A 65 11.99 -6.29 -7.82
CA LEU A 65 11.42 -4.98 -7.51
C LEU A 65 10.09 -5.12 -6.79
N ARG A 66 9.17 -5.98 -7.25
CA ARG A 66 7.87 -6.23 -6.61
C ARG A 66 8.00 -6.70 -5.16
N ARG A 67 9.00 -7.50 -4.83
CA ARG A 67 9.27 -7.95 -3.45
C ARG A 67 9.62 -6.81 -2.50
N LYS A 68 10.03 -5.64 -3.01
CA LYS A 68 10.31 -4.43 -2.22
C LYS A 68 9.05 -3.58 -2.00
N ILE A 69 7.91 -3.97 -2.57
CA ILE A 69 6.66 -3.21 -2.55
C ILE A 69 5.61 -3.99 -1.75
N GLY A 70 5.11 -3.38 -0.68
CA GLY A 70 3.92 -3.82 0.03
C GLY A 70 2.69 -3.14 -0.56
N VAL A 71 1.59 -3.89 -0.73
CA VAL A 71 0.35 -3.32 -1.27
C VAL A 71 -0.83 -3.71 -0.40
N VAL A 72 -1.56 -2.70 0.06
CA VAL A 72 -2.86 -2.82 0.73
C VAL A 72 -3.93 -2.51 -0.30
N PHE A 73 -4.69 -3.53 -0.69
CA PHE A 73 -5.76 -3.40 -1.68
C PHE A 73 -7.09 -3.05 -1.04
N GLN A 74 -7.91 -2.27 -1.74
CA GLN A 74 -9.26 -1.91 -1.30
C GLN A 74 -10.16 -3.14 -1.10
N ASP A 75 -10.01 -4.18 -1.93
CA ASP A 75 -10.72 -5.46 -1.91
C ASP A 75 -10.02 -6.55 -1.08
N TYR A 76 -9.07 -6.17 -0.23
CA TYR A 76 -8.23 -7.00 0.65
C TYR A 76 -7.37 -8.05 -0.06
N ARG A 77 -7.86 -8.71 -1.09
CA ARG A 77 -7.23 -9.81 -1.85
C ARG A 77 -6.64 -10.90 -0.95
N LEU A 78 -7.39 -11.27 0.06
CA LEU A 78 -7.02 -12.42 0.90
C LEU A 78 -7.30 -13.71 0.13
N LEU A 79 -6.46 -14.72 0.37
CA LEU A 79 -6.67 -16.07 -0.15
C LEU A 79 -7.66 -16.79 0.79
N ASN A 80 -8.85 -17.09 0.29
CA ASN A 80 -9.96 -17.58 1.10
C ASN A 80 -9.70 -18.95 1.75
N HIS A 81 -8.83 -19.77 1.15
CA HIS A 81 -8.45 -21.10 1.65
C HIS A 81 -7.29 -21.05 2.66
N LEU A 82 -6.75 -19.89 2.95
CA LEU A 82 -5.66 -19.68 3.91
C LEU A 82 -6.18 -18.95 5.15
N SER A 83 -5.68 -19.34 6.33
CA SER A 83 -5.93 -18.64 7.58
C SER A 83 -5.40 -17.19 7.55
N ALA A 84 -5.75 -16.38 8.55
CA ALA A 84 -5.19 -15.05 8.74
C ALA A 84 -3.65 -15.11 8.85
N LEU A 85 -3.13 -16.06 9.66
CA LEU A 85 -1.70 -16.33 9.80
C LEU A 85 -1.05 -16.66 8.45
N ASP A 86 -1.63 -17.60 7.70
CA ASP A 86 -1.04 -18.05 6.44
C ASP A 86 -1.10 -16.96 5.36
N ASN A 87 -2.17 -16.15 5.32
CA ASN A 87 -2.23 -14.98 4.45
C ASN A 87 -1.08 -14.00 4.74
N VAL A 88 -0.80 -13.71 6.01
CA VAL A 88 0.28 -12.80 6.42
C VAL A 88 1.65 -13.44 6.22
N ALA A 89 1.79 -14.74 6.46
CA ALA A 89 3.04 -15.49 6.29
C ALA A 89 3.50 -15.62 4.82
N LEU A 90 2.55 -15.57 3.88
CA LEU A 90 2.79 -15.88 2.48
C LEU A 90 3.98 -15.12 1.85
N PRO A 91 4.14 -13.80 2.00
CA PRO A 91 5.28 -13.09 1.44
C PRO A 91 6.63 -13.58 1.98
N LEU A 92 6.70 -13.94 3.26
CA LEU A 92 7.91 -14.44 3.89
C LEU A 92 8.25 -15.86 3.40
N ARG A 93 7.24 -16.73 3.25
CA ARG A 93 7.42 -18.08 2.68
C ARG A 93 7.91 -18.01 1.24
N VAL A 94 7.34 -17.12 0.42
CA VAL A 94 7.80 -16.87 -0.96
C VAL A 94 9.22 -16.32 -1.00
N ALA A 95 9.65 -15.59 0.03
CA ALA A 95 11.02 -15.10 0.17
C ALA A 95 11.99 -16.18 0.68
N GLY A 96 11.50 -17.36 1.14
CA GLY A 96 12.32 -18.46 1.63
C GLY A 96 12.73 -18.34 3.11
N ALA A 97 12.00 -17.56 3.91
CA ALA A 97 12.23 -17.45 5.34
C ALA A 97 11.91 -18.77 6.07
N LYS A 98 12.54 -19.01 7.22
CA LYS A 98 12.33 -20.22 8.02
C LYS A 98 10.97 -20.19 8.72
N GLU A 99 10.25 -21.30 8.71
CA GLU A 99 8.88 -21.36 9.24
C GLU A 99 8.78 -20.99 10.73
N ALA A 100 9.76 -21.35 11.55
CA ALA A 100 9.79 -20.99 12.96
C ALA A 100 9.86 -19.47 13.20
N GLU A 101 10.68 -18.77 12.39
CA GLU A 101 10.79 -17.30 12.43
C GLU A 101 9.50 -16.64 11.92
N ILE A 102 8.90 -17.21 10.87
CA ILE A 102 7.62 -16.74 10.30
C ILE A 102 6.53 -16.80 11.36
N GLN A 103 6.35 -17.95 12.02
CA GLN A 103 5.30 -18.16 13.03
C GLN A 103 5.37 -17.12 14.15
N THR A 104 6.57 -16.87 14.67
CA THR A 104 6.78 -15.87 15.73
C THR A 104 6.41 -14.47 15.24
N HIS A 105 7.04 -13.98 14.18
CA HIS A 105 6.85 -12.61 13.70
C HIS A 105 5.42 -12.33 13.23
N VAL A 106 4.78 -13.32 12.57
CA VAL A 106 3.40 -13.15 12.10
C VAL A 106 2.43 -13.11 13.26
N SER A 107 2.60 -13.99 14.27
CA SER A 107 1.74 -14.00 15.46
C SER A 107 1.85 -12.69 16.25
N GLU A 108 3.06 -12.19 16.45
CA GLU A 108 3.32 -10.89 17.09
C GLU A 108 2.64 -9.73 16.34
N LEU A 109 2.78 -9.69 15.01
CA LEU A 109 2.16 -8.65 14.19
C LEU A 109 0.63 -8.75 14.21
N LEU A 110 0.06 -9.96 14.12
CA LEU A 110 -1.39 -10.16 14.20
C LEU A 110 -1.94 -9.76 15.57
N ALA A 111 -1.24 -10.06 16.65
CA ALA A 111 -1.59 -9.59 18.00
C ALA A 111 -1.54 -8.06 18.08
N TRP A 112 -0.50 -7.45 17.52
CA TRP A 112 -0.34 -6.00 17.51
C TRP A 112 -1.48 -5.28 16.75
N VAL A 113 -1.95 -5.83 15.61
CA VAL A 113 -3.11 -5.31 14.89
C VAL A 113 -4.46 -5.73 15.50
N GLY A 114 -4.45 -6.35 16.69
CA GLY A 114 -5.65 -6.74 17.44
C GLY A 114 -6.39 -7.94 16.83
N LEU A 115 -5.65 -8.92 16.33
CA LEU A 115 -6.16 -10.17 15.75
C LEU A 115 -5.62 -11.41 16.45
N ALA A 116 -5.17 -11.31 17.71
CA ALA A 116 -4.63 -12.44 18.48
C ALA A 116 -5.58 -13.65 18.53
N ASP A 117 -6.88 -13.38 18.74
CA ASP A 117 -7.91 -14.41 18.83
C ASP A 117 -8.40 -14.94 17.45
N HIS A 118 -7.88 -14.38 16.35
CA HIS A 118 -8.33 -14.68 14.98
C HIS A 118 -7.21 -15.20 14.09
N ILE A 119 -6.09 -15.61 14.67
CA ILE A 119 -4.88 -16.05 13.95
C ILE A 119 -5.19 -17.18 12.96
N HIS A 120 -6.03 -18.14 13.36
CA HIS A 120 -6.40 -19.29 12.53
C HIS A 120 -7.73 -19.12 11.79
N ALA A 121 -8.37 -17.95 11.89
CA ALA A 121 -9.64 -17.69 11.23
C ALA A 121 -9.46 -17.62 9.70
N LEU A 122 -10.41 -18.20 8.97
CA LEU A 122 -10.48 -18.04 7.51
C LEU A 122 -11.09 -16.69 7.14
N PRO A 123 -10.75 -16.11 5.98
CA PRO A 123 -11.28 -14.80 5.57
C PRO A 123 -12.80 -14.70 5.58
N GLU A 124 -13.53 -15.77 5.27
CA GLU A 124 -15.00 -15.78 5.27
C GLU A 124 -15.61 -15.53 6.66
N SER A 125 -14.95 -15.95 7.74
CA SER A 125 -15.39 -15.74 9.12
C SER A 125 -14.97 -14.38 9.70
N LEU A 126 -14.15 -13.60 8.98
CA LEU A 126 -13.66 -12.30 9.41
C LEU A 126 -14.58 -11.16 9.00
N SER A 127 -14.78 -10.18 9.87
CA SER A 127 -15.44 -8.91 9.51
C SER A 127 -14.59 -8.12 8.48
N GLY A 128 -15.19 -7.13 7.82
CA GLY A 128 -14.49 -6.26 6.86
C GLY A 128 -13.25 -5.58 7.47
N GLY A 129 -13.39 -5.03 8.69
CA GLY A 129 -12.26 -4.42 9.40
C GLY A 129 -11.18 -5.42 9.83
N GLN A 130 -11.54 -6.68 10.14
CA GLN A 130 -10.57 -7.74 10.42
C GLN A 130 -9.82 -8.15 9.14
N LYS A 131 -10.53 -8.33 8.01
CA LYS A 131 -9.91 -8.59 6.70
C LYS A 131 -8.93 -7.49 6.30
N GLN A 132 -9.30 -6.23 6.53
CA GLN A 132 -8.43 -5.09 6.27
C GLN A 132 -7.14 -5.18 7.08
N ARG A 133 -7.24 -5.49 8.39
CA ARG A 133 -6.05 -5.64 9.26
C ARG A 133 -5.15 -6.80 8.85
N VAL A 134 -5.71 -7.93 8.41
CA VAL A 134 -4.92 -9.03 7.83
C VAL A 134 -4.21 -8.60 6.56
N ALA A 135 -4.91 -7.88 5.65
CA ALA A 135 -4.31 -7.38 4.41
C ALA A 135 -3.16 -6.40 4.66
N ILE A 136 -3.31 -5.55 5.68
CA ILE A 136 -2.27 -4.61 6.11
C ILE A 136 -1.06 -5.37 6.69
N ALA A 137 -1.30 -6.30 7.62
CA ALA A 137 -0.25 -7.11 8.21
C ALA A 137 0.54 -7.86 7.12
N ARG A 138 -0.15 -8.44 6.13
CA ARG A 138 0.49 -9.08 4.97
C ARG A 138 1.36 -8.13 4.15
N ALA A 139 0.92 -6.88 3.98
CA ALA A 139 1.65 -5.89 3.19
C ALA A 139 2.92 -5.41 3.91
N VAL A 140 2.92 -5.33 5.23
CA VAL A 140 4.02 -4.74 6.02
C VAL A 140 5.01 -5.76 6.57
N ILE A 141 4.60 -7.05 6.74
CA ILE A 141 5.45 -8.10 7.31
C ILE A 141 6.81 -8.26 6.60
N PRO A 142 6.93 -8.12 5.25
CA PRO A 142 8.22 -8.23 4.57
C PRO A 142 9.08 -6.98 4.72
N ARG A 143 8.68 -5.98 5.52
CA ARG A 143 9.37 -4.68 5.68
C ARG A 143 9.67 -4.04 4.32
N PRO A 144 8.63 -3.66 3.56
CA PRO A 144 8.80 -3.15 2.22
C PRO A 144 9.54 -1.80 2.20
N ARG A 145 10.22 -1.50 1.09
CA ARG A 145 10.82 -0.17 0.85
C ARG A 145 9.78 0.86 0.41
N LEU A 146 8.69 0.39 -0.23
CA LEU A 146 7.55 1.19 -0.66
C LEU A 146 6.26 0.49 -0.22
N LEU A 147 5.43 1.18 0.54
CA LEU A 147 4.09 0.75 0.92
C LEU A 147 3.07 1.57 0.14
N LEU A 148 2.24 0.89 -0.63
CA LEU A 148 1.12 1.48 -1.36
C LEU A 148 -0.18 1.02 -0.74
N ALA A 149 -1.09 1.95 -0.43
CA ALA A 149 -2.38 1.62 0.15
C ALA A 149 -3.51 2.28 -0.66
N ASP A 150 -4.46 1.49 -1.12
CA ASP A 150 -5.65 1.95 -1.85
C ASP A 150 -6.85 1.94 -0.91
N GLU A 151 -7.32 3.15 -0.51
CA GLU A 151 -8.42 3.39 0.42
C GLU A 151 -8.33 2.55 1.72
N PRO A 152 -7.19 2.56 2.44
CA PRO A 152 -6.92 1.61 3.51
C PRO A 152 -7.82 1.77 4.75
N THR A 153 -8.51 2.90 4.90
CA THR A 153 -9.38 3.21 6.05
C THR A 153 -10.87 3.10 5.73
N GLY A 154 -11.24 2.85 4.47
CA GLY A 154 -12.63 2.91 4.01
C GLY A 154 -13.61 1.96 4.72
N ASN A 155 -13.12 0.87 5.30
CA ASN A 155 -13.92 -0.13 6.03
C ASN A 155 -13.58 -0.21 7.53
N LEU A 156 -12.91 0.81 8.06
CA LEU A 156 -12.53 0.90 9.47
C LEU A 156 -13.32 2.01 10.16
N ASP A 157 -13.61 1.81 11.45
CA ASP A 157 -14.04 2.91 12.29
C ASP A 157 -12.91 3.95 12.45
N GLU A 158 -13.26 5.12 12.94
CA GLU A 158 -12.33 6.24 13.05
C GLU A 158 -11.12 5.92 13.96
N VAL A 159 -11.33 5.19 15.06
CA VAL A 159 -10.27 4.84 16.01
C VAL A 159 -9.27 3.88 15.36
N LEU A 160 -9.77 2.87 14.67
CA LEU A 160 -8.92 1.92 13.94
C LEU A 160 -8.23 2.57 12.74
N GLY A 161 -8.93 3.47 12.04
CA GLY A 161 -8.35 4.27 10.95
C GLY A 161 -7.14 5.09 11.42
N GLN A 162 -7.27 5.78 12.57
CA GLN A 162 -6.17 6.55 13.16
C GLN A 162 -5.00 5.66 13.61
N ARG A 163 -5.28 4.49 14.21
CA ARG A 163 -4.22 3.52 14.57
C ARG A 163 -3.46 3.04 13.33
N LEU A 164 -4.17 2.83 12.22
CA LEU A 164 -3.56 2.42 10.97
C LEU A 164 -2.62 3.49 10.39
N ILE A 165 -3.06 4.77 10.40
CA ILE A 165 -2.20 5.85 9.91
C ILE A 165 -0.95 5.95 10.78
N ARG A 166 -1.07 5.88 12.11
CA ARG A 166 0.10 5.84 13.01
C ARG A 166 1.05 4.68 12.69
N LEU A 167 0.52 3.49 12.36
CA LEU A 167 1.38 2.38 11.91
C LEU A 167 2.17 2.77 10.66
N PHE A 168 1.52 3.38 9.68
CA PHE A 168 2.18 3.79 8.45
C PHE A 168 3.23 4.89 8.70
N GLU A 169 2.95 5.82 9.62
CA GLU A 169 3.91 6.83 10.06
C GLU A 169 5.13 6.20 10.77
N GLU A 170 4.93 5.20 11.65
CA GLU A 170 6.03 4.49 12.29
C GLU A 170 6.89 3.71 11.27
N LEU A 171 6.25 3.06 10.27
CA LEU A 171 6.98 2.43 9.18
C LEU A 171 7.76 3.46 8.34
N ASN A 172 7.19 4.64 8.14
CA ASN A 172 7.84 5.73 7.43
C ASN A 172 9.08 6.25 8.19
N LYS A 173 8.97 6.45 9.51
CA LYS A 173 10.10 6.87 10.37
C LYS A 173 11.30 5.92 10.30
N ILE A 174 11.08 4.63 10.07
CA ILE A 174 12.15 3.64 9.90
C ILE A 174 12.58 3.45 8.44
N GLY A 175 12.16 4.36 7.54
CA GLY A 175 12.65 4.46 6.16
C GLY A 175 11.76 3.85 5.08
N THR A 176 10.56 3.34 5.40
CA THR A 176 9.59 2.92 4.38
C THR A 176 8.99 4.15 3.69
N THR A 177 9.05 4.21 2.37
CA THR A 177 8.27 5.18 1.59
C THR A 177 6.79 4.77 1.61
N VAL A 178 5.88 5.70 1.91
CA VAL A 178 4.45 5.42 2.03
C VAL A 178 3.64 6.26 1.05
N VAL A 179 2.74 5.63 0.30
CA VAL A 179 1.77 6.33 -0.55
C VAL A 179 0.37 5.79 -0.25
N ILE A 180 -0.53 6.67 0.16
CA ILE A 180 -1.92 6.34 0.48
C ILE A 180 -2.83 7.01 -0.54
N ALA A 181 -3.48 6.23 -1.38
CA ALA A 181 -4.56 6.73 -2.21
C ALA A 181 -5.84 6.81 -1.38
N THR A 182 -6.43 8.01 -1.32
CA THR A 182 -7.69 8.22 -0.61
C THR A 182 -8.48 9.39 -1.18
N HIS A 183 -9.79 9.35 -1.01
CA HIS A 183 -10.71 10.47 -1.23
C HIS A 183 -11.18 11.09 0.10
N ASN A 184 -10.74 10.55 1.25
CA ASN A 184 -11.14 11.01 2.57
C ASN A 184 -10.34 12.26 2.98
N GLN A 185 -10.91 13.44 2.72
CA GLN A 185 -10.29 14.72 3.06
C GLN A 185 -10.09 14.91 4.57
N ASN A 186 -10.99 14.36 5.43
CA ASN A 186 -10.84 14.42 6.87
C ASN A 186 -9.62 13.64 7.36
N LEU A 187 -9.33 12.50 6.74
CA LEU A 187 -8.12 11.73 7.05
C LEU A 187 -6.86 12.55 6.75
N VAL A 188 -6.81 13.17 5.56
CA VAL A 188 -5.67 14.00 5.13
C VAL A 188 -5.51 15.24 6.03
N ALA A 189 -6.61 15.91 6.38
CA ALA A 189 -6.57 17.11 7.23
C ALA A 189 -6.10 16.83 8.66
N ARG A 190 -6.44 15.66 9.23
CA ARG A 190 -6.03 15.26 10.58
C ARG A 190 -4.60 14.73 10.66
N ASN A 191 -4.06 14.24 9.55
CA ASN A 191 -2.71 13.67 9.47
C ASN A 191 -2.00 14.31 8.26
N PRO A 192 -1.55 15.57 8.38
CA PRO A 192 -1.04 16.33 7.24
C PRO A 192 0.30 15.76 6.75
N HIS A 193 0.32 15.37 5.49
CA HIS A 193 1.50 14.98 4.73
C HIS A 193 1.38 15.54 3.32
N PRO A 194 2.48 15.66 2.56
CA PRO A 194 2.47 16.10 1.16
C PRO A 194 1.48 15.31 0.29
N VAL A 195 0.84 16.01 -0.63
CA VAL A 195 -0.24 15.48 -1.48
C VAL A 195 0.18 15.46 -2.93
N LEU A 196 -0.16 14.39 -3.63
CA LEU A 196 -0.22 14.29 -5.08
C LEU A 196 -1.70 14.34 -5.48
N ALA A 197 -2.15 15.43 -6.05
CA ALA A 197 -3.53 15.59 -6.50
C ALA A 197 -3.67 15.05 -7.93
N LEU A 198 -4.48 14.00 -8.11
CA LEU A 198 -4.79 13.43 -9.42
C LEU A 198 -6.18 13.92 -9.86
N GLY A 199 -6.20 14.66 -10.95
CA GLY A 199 -7.43 15.16 -11.56
C GLY A 199 -7.40 14.98 -13.08
N SER A 200 -8.49 14.50 -13.67
CA SER A 200 -8.61 14.31 -15.12
C SER A 200 -7.45 13.53 -15.76
N GLY A 201 -6.83 12.60 -15.03
CA GLY A 201 -5.69 11.79 -15.53
C GLY A 201 -4.32 12.45 -15.42
N GLU A 202 -4.22 13.65 -14.88
CA GLU A 202 -2.98 14.40 -14.65
C GLU A 202 -2.66 14.54 -13.17
N ILE A 203 -1.38 14.66 -12.82
CA ILE A 203 -0.94 14.94 -11.44
C ILE A 203 -0.58 16.43 -11.32
N HIS A 204 -1.16 17.04 -10.28
CA HIS A 204 -0.72 18.33 -9.79
C HIS A 204 -0.08 18.12 -8.41
N ALA A 205 1.21 18.44 -8.27
CA ALA A 205 1.87 18.43 -6.97
C ALA A 205 1.36 19.64 -6.19
N ASP A 206 0.55 19.40 -5.16
CA ASP A 206 0.12 20.44 -4.24
C ASP A 206 0.95 20.31 -2.95
N ASP A 207 1.88 21.22 -2.74
CA ASP A 207 2.62 21.34 -1.49
C ASP A 207 1.69 21.94 -0.42
N LEU A 208 0.81 21.10 0.17
CA LEU A 208 -0.03 21.52 1.30
C LEU A 208 0.77 21.80 2.60
N ALA A 209 2.10 21.78 2.54
CA ALA A 209 2.96 22.21 3.65
C ALA A 209 2.92 23.73 3.94
N GLY A 210 2.14 24.51 3.20
CA GLY A 210 2.15 25.99 3.24
C GLY A 210 0.83 26.71 3.47
N ARG A 211 -0.30 26.01 3.71
CA ARG A 211 -1.58 26.69 3.94
C ARG A 211 -2.23 26.34 5.28
N VAL A 212 -1.57 26.73 6.37
CA VAL A 212 -2.21 27.08 7.64
C VAL A 212 -1.74 28.50 7.95
N GLY A 213 -2.52 29.44 7.48
CA GLY A 213 -2.46 30.84 7.83
C GLY A 213 -3.82 31.24 8.35
#